data_01dcd94a5937efc85698812da92c31e8
#
_entry.id   01dcd94a5937efc85698812da92c31e8
#
_cell.length_a   1.000
_cell.length_b   1.000
_cell.length_c   1.000
_cell.angle_alpha   90.00
_cell.angle_beta   90.00
_cell.angle_gamma   90.00
#
_symmetry.space_group_name_H-M   'P 1'
#
loop_
_entity.id
_entity.type
_entity.pdbx_description
1 polymer ?
#
loop_
_entity_poly.entity_id
_entity_poly.type
_entity_poly.pdbx_seq_one_letter_code
_entity_poly.pdbx_strand_id
1 'polypeptide(L)'
;NYDKLMNNKWLMKIGLTLYDILSFDKKRTWDRSKRIPNHKSYSRKKVMETEPGVRKEGLTGAAIFYDCQSIFPERLTLAFVKSAVKYGAQVANYAKVEEFLYTDGKKIAGVKVKDLLSGKSHEVRGTLTVNCGGPWADLVLGLAQKGNGNHQIRRSEGIHIITKKKVYNHAVTLMTPQGRHFFLVPWRGYSLIGTTDREYVGSPDEYRVTRESIEEFISEINSSFGDGNLRYEDVIFSYGGLRPLVDDQTAGTYSSSRKYEIYDNAADGFDGLITVEGGKYTTSRNLAQSVLAMIEKKLGRDLGPCMTDRMDLAGSNIEDMESFLAEVKRDGNSLNPKTLEYLGRNYGTEYRAVLETAGKKGALLEPLNEEGEILAEVLYAVRHEMARTLKDILFRRTGLGTLGHPGDKVLKRVADLAAKELKWNSARLKKELREAAEALAVPL
;
A
#
# COMPACT_ATOMS: atom_id res chain seq x y z
N ASN A 1 15.56 -3.30 -23.53
CA ASN A 1 16.72 -2.48 -23.91
C ASN A 1 16.53 -1.99 -25.32
N TYR A 2 16.75 -0.73 -25.55
CA TYR A 2 16.64 -0.03 -26.83
C TYR A 2 17.94 0.70 -27.13
N ASP A 3 18.09 1.24 -28.32
CA ASP A 3 19.35 1.87 -28.81
C ASP A 3 19.76 3.19 -28.12
N LYS A 4 19.09 3.59 -27.04
CA LYS A 4 19.48 4.77 -26.24
C LYS A 4 20.62 4.42 -25.28
N LEU A 5 21.56 5.34 -25.07
CA LEU A 5 22.77 5.12 -24.24
C LEU A 5 22.42 4.62 -22.82
N MET A 6 21.44 5.21 -22.16
CA MET A 6 21.00 4.83 -20.81
C MET A 6 20.33 3.42 -20.76
N ASN A 7 19.80 2.94 -21.89
CA ASN A 7 19.16 1.64 -22.01
C ASN A 7 20.04 0.62 -22.76
N ASN A 8 21.32 0.90 -22.85
CA ASN A 8 22.28 0.04 -23.55
C ASN A 8 22.42 -1.29 -22.83
N LYS A 9 22.36 -2.40 -23.60
CA LYS A 9 22.42 -3.77 -23.10
C LYS A 9 23.66 -4.06 -22.25
N TRP A 10 24.82 -3.52 -22.65
CA TRP A 10 26.08 -3.76 -21.95
C TRP A 10 26.18 -3.00 -20.65
N LEU A 11 25.74 -1.73 -20.64
CA LEU A 11 25.72 -0.91 -19.43
C LEU A 11 24.78 -1.53 -18.37
N MET A 12 23.59 -1.96 -18.79
CA MET A 12 22.64 -2.66 -17.91
C MET A 12 23.22 -3.96 -17.37
N LYS A 13 23.92 -4.73 -18.18
CA LYS A 13 24.56 -5.98 -17.75
C LYS A 13 25.64 -5.71 -16.69
N ILE A 14 26.49 -4.70 -16.89
CA ILE A 14 27.51 -4.32 -15.90
C ILE A 14 26.86 -3.90 -14.58
N GLY A 15 25.87 -3.01 -14.64
CA GLY A 15 25.16 -2.54 -13.43
C GLY A 15 24.48 -3.67 -12.67
N LEU A 16 23.79 -4.59 -13.36
CA LEU A 16 23.13 -5.73 -12.72
C LEU A 16 24.13 -6.78 -12.20
N THR A 17 25.28 -6.94 -12.85
CA THR A 17 26.35 -7.79 -12.32
C THR A 17 26.90 -7.23 -11.01
N LEU A 18 27.14 -5.92 -10.97
CA LEU A 18 27.57 -5.26 -9.73
C LEU A 18 26.49 -5.36 -8.62
N TYR A 19 25.22 -5.19 -8.99
CA TYR A 19 24.10 -5.41 -8.06
C TYR A 19 24.11 -6.83 -7.49
N ASP A 20 24.29 -7.88 -8.33
CA ASP A 20 24.34 -9.26 -7.87
C ASP A 20 25.52 -9.54 -6.93
N ILE A 21 26.67 -8.89 -7.18
CA ILE A 21 27.85 -8.99 -6.30
C ILE A 21 27.58 -8.35 -4.95
N LEU A 22 27.01 -7.13 -4.93
CA LEU A 22 26.71 -6.39 -3.71
C LEU A 22 25.57 -7.03 -2.88
N SER A 23 24.66 -7.76 -3.53
CA SER A 23 23.57 -8.48 -2.90
C SER A 23 23.79 -10.00 -2.85
N PHE A 24 25.02 -10.45 -2.59
CA PHE A 24 25.40 -11.86 -2.61
C PHE A 24 24.62 -12.73 -1.61
N ASP A 25 24.11 -12.13 -0.55
CA ASP A 25 23.35 -12.76 0.54
C ASP A 25 21.87 -13.02 0.18
N LYS A 26 21.35 -12.42 -0.88
CA LYS A 26 19.95 -12.60 -1.33
C LYS A 26 19.55 -14.05 -1.62
N LYS A 27 20.51 -14.96 -1.75
CA LYS A 27 20.33 -16.40 -1.94
C LYS A 27 20.44 -17.21 -0.64
N ARG A 28 20.75 -16.56 0.49
CA ARG A 28 21.04 -17.24 1.77
C ARG A 28 19.88 -17.20 2.76
N THR A 29 18.69 -16.80 2.31
CA THR A 29 17.49 -16.85 3.16
C THR A 29 17.15 -18.29 3.53
N TRP A 30 16.61 -18.50 4.73
CA TRP A 30 16.19 -19.82 5.22
C TRP A 30 15.10 -20.43 4.33
N ASP A 31 14.11 -19.65 3.95
CA ASP A 31 13.03 -20.06 3.04
C ASP A 31 13.53 -20.02 1.59
N ARG A 32 13.50 -21.17 0.94
CA ARG A 32 13.94 -21.31 -0.45
C ARG A 32 13.08 -20.50 -1.41
N SER A 33 11.78 -20.35 -1.13
CA SER A 33 10.85 -19.58 -1.96
C SER A 33 11.17 -18.06 -1.96
N LYS A 34 11.84 -17.58 -0.91
CA LYS A 34 12.26 -16.17 -0.74
C LYS A 34 13.64 -15.87 -1.32
N ARG A 35 14.34 -16.87 -1.89
CA ARG A 35 15.65 -16.66 -2.51
C ARG A 35 15.52 -15.91 -3.82
N ILE A 36 16.21 -14.79 -3.92
CA ILE A 36 16.20 -13.95 -5.12
C ILE A 36 17.30 -14.42 -6.09
N PRO A 37 16.96 -14.84 -7.32
CA PRO A 37 17.95 -15.26 -8.32
C PRO A 37 18.82 -14.09 -8.81
N ASN A 38 19.95 -14.43 -9.44
CA ASN A 38 20.75 -13.44 -10.15
C ASN A 38 20.03 -12.98 -11.43
N HIS A 39 20.43 -11.81 -11.92
CA HIS A 39 19.91 -11.26 -13.17
C HIS A 39 20.11 -12.23 -14.36
N LYS A 40 19.26 -12.08 -15.37
CA LYS A 40 19.33 -12.80 -16.64
C LYS A 40 19.26 -11.81 -17.79
N SER A 41 19.82 -12.21 -18.94
CA SER A 41 19.70 -11.45 -20.18
C SER A 41 18.92 -12.26 -21.21
N TYR A 42 17.92 -11.64 -21.84
CA TYR A 42 17.14 -12.24 -22.91
C TYR A 42 17.51 -11.61 -24.26
N SER A 43 17.57 -12.45 -25.29
CA SER A 43 17.67 -12.00 -26.69
C SER A 43 16.33 -11.35 -27.11
N ARG A 44 16.38 -10.55 -28.18
CA ARG A 44 15.15 -9.97 -28.78
C ARG A 44 14.08 -11.03 -29.05
N LYS A 45 14.46 -12.16 -29.64
CA LYS A 45 13.58 -13.30 -29.94
C LYS A 45 12.89 -13.78 -28.66
N LYS A 46 13.64 -14.01 -27.58
CA LYS A 46 13.10 -14.50 -26.31
C LYS A 46 12.15 -13.50 -25.64
N VAL A 47 12.46 -12.21 -25.72
CA VAL A 47 11.56 -11.16 -25.21
C VAL A 47 10.22 -11.19 -25.96
N MET A 48 10.24 -11.28 -27.28
CA MET A 48 9.02 -11.31 -28.09
C MET A 48 8.17 -12.56 -27.86
N GLU A 49 8.80 -13.69 -27.50
CA GLU A 49 8.09 -14.92 -27.13
C GLU A 49 7.45 -14.83 -25.75
N THR A 50 8.11 -14.19 -24.80
CA THR A 50 7.65 -14.15 -23.39
C THR A 50 6.74 -12.97 -23.08
N GLU A 51 6.99 -11.82 -23.72
CA GLU A 51 6.21 -10.58 -23.54
C GLU A 51 5.88 -9.96 -24.92
N PRO A 52 4.94 -10.56 -25.67
CA PRO A 52 4.63 -10.13 -27.04
C PRO A 52 4.08 -8.71 -27.15
N GLY A 53 3.57 -8.14 -26.03
CA GLY A 53 3.03 -6.79 -25.96
C GLY A 53 4.08 -5.67 -25.95
N VAL A 54 5.39 -5.98 -25.82
CA VAL A 54 6.42 -4.94 -25.82
C VAL A 54 6.63 -4.36 -27.22
N ARG A 55 7.00 -3.08 -27.29
CA ARG A 55 7.33 -2.40 -28.55
C ARG A 55 8.49 -3.12 -29.25
N LYS A 56 8.29 -3.48 -30.52
CA LYS A 56 9.23 -4.27 -31.31
C LYS A 56 10.34 -3.45 -31.96
N GLU A 57 10.01 -2.20 -32.29
CA GLU A 57 10.94 -1.29 -32.95
C GLU A 57 12.09 -0.89 -32.03
N GLY A 58 13.33 -0.97 -32.51
CA GLY A 58 14.53 -0.68 -31.74
C GLY A 58 14.82 -1.65 -30.57
N LEU A 59 14.03 -2.72 -30.41
CA LEU A 59 14.25 -3.71 -29.35
C LEU A 59 15.50 -4.55 -29.62
N THR A 60 16.46 -4.53 -28.71
CA THR A 60 17.72 -5.28 -28.78
C THR A 60 17.76 -6.50 -27.86
N GLY A 61 16.90 -6.55 -26.84
CA GLY A 61 16.79 -7.59 -25.83
C GLY A 61 16.25 -7.07 -24.51
N ALA A 62 16.37 -7.86 -23.44
CA ALA A 62 16.02 -7.42 -22.10
C ALA A 62 17.04 -7.88 -21.06
N ALA A 63 17.20 -7.09 -20.02
CA ALA A 63 17.81 -7.51 -18.77
C ALA A 63 16.68 -7.78 -17.76
N ILE A 64 16.76 -8.92 -17.08
CA ILE A 64 15.79 -9.35 -16.09
C ILE A 64 16.49 -9.39 -14.74
N PHE A 65 15.93 -8.69 -13.78
CA PHE A 65 16.30 -8.80 -12.37
C PHE A 65 15.06 -9.13 -11.56
N TYR A 66 15.24 -9.51 -10.32
CA TYR A 66 14.17 -10.01 -9.49
C TYR A 66 13.99 -9.12 -8.27
N ASP A 67 12.75 -8.86 -7.93
CA ASP A 67 12.33 -8.11 -6.76
C ASP A 67 11.03 -8.69 -6.22
N CYS A 68 10.60 -8.26 -5.03
CA CYS A 68 9.40 -8.73 -4.40
C CYS A 68 8.20 -7.87 -4.79
N GLN A 69 7.11 -8.52 -5.21
CA GLN A 69 5.85 -7.84 -5.48
C GLN A 69 4.91 -8.00 -4.28
N SER A 70 4.45 -6.87 -3.73
CA SER A 70 3.34 -6.89 -2.78
C SER A 70 2.01 -6.91 -3.52
N ILE A 71 1.22 -7.98 -3.30
CA ILE A 71 -0.10 -8.12 -3.94
C ILE A 71 -1.15 -7.25 -3.23
N PHE A 72 -1.11 -7.21 -1.90
CA PHE A 72 -2.01 -6.43 -1.04
C PHE A 72 -1.21 -5.63 0.00
N PRO A 73 -0.70 -4.44 -0.34
CA PRO A 73 0.08 -3.62 0.58
C PRO A 73 -0.75 -3.16 1.80
N GLU A 74 -2.07 -3.08 1.68
CA GLU A 74 -2.99 -2.78 2.76
C GLU A 74 -2.94 -3.85 3.85
N ARG A 75 -2.88 -5.14 3.46
CA ARG A 75 -2.74 -6.26 4.41
C ARG A 75 -1.40 -6.22 5.14
N LEU A 76 -0.32 -5.86 4.45
CA LEU A 76 0.99 -5.70 5.09
C LEU A 76 0.98 -4.53 6.10
N THR A 77 0.37 -3.39 5.77
CA THR A 77 0.18 -2.28 6.70
C THR A 77 -0.61 -2.72 7.94
N LEU A 78 -1.69 -3.47 7.72
CA LEU A 78 -2.50 -4.00 8.82
C LEU A 78 -1.72 -4.99 9.70
N ALA A 79 -0.84 -5.81 9.11
CA ALA A 79 0.02 -6.73 9.86
C ALA A 79 0.99 -5.97 10.80
N PHE A 80 1.53 -4.81 10.40
CA PHE A 80 2.28 -3.93 11.31
C PHE A 80 1.43 -3.45 12.48
N VAL A 81 0.21 -2.97 12.20
CA VAL A 81 -0.72 -2.50 13.24
C VAL A 81 -1.10 -3.62 14.21
N LYS A 82 -1.45 -4.82 13.69
CA LYS A 82 -1.79 -5.99 14.51
C LYS A 82 -0.60 -6.44 15.36
N SER A 83 0.60 -6.39 14.80
CA SER A 83 1.83 -6.68 15.56
C SER A 83 2.03 -5.69 16.70
N ALA A 84 1.84 -4.38 16.44
CA ALA A 84 1.93 -3.37 17.48
C ALA A 84 0.92 -3.62 18.62
N VAL A 85 -0.33 -3.97 18.29
CA VAL A 85 -1.35 -4.33 19.28
C VAL A 85 -0.92 -5.55 20.11
N LYS A 86 -0.35 -6.59 19.47
CA LYS A 86 0.19 -7.78 20.17
C LYS A 86 1.24 -7.40 21.20
N TYR A 87 1.98 -6.33 20.97
CA TYR A 87 3.00 -5.80 21.90
C TYR A 87 2.52 -4.64 22.78
N GLY A 88 1.19 -4.48 22.92
CA GLY A 88 0.58 -3.57 23.90
C GLY A 88 0.23 -2.18 23.36
N ALA A 89 0.41 -1.90 22.07
CA ALA A 89 -0.06 -0.63 21.51
C ALA A 89 -1.59 -0.56 21.52
N GLN A 90 -2.12 0.59 21.89
CA GLN A 90 -3.54 0.91 21.72
C GLN A 90 -3.75 1.60 20.38
N VAL A 91 -4.70 1.13 19.60
CA VAL A 91 -4.96 1.60 18.23
C VAL A 91 -6.41 2.01 18.10
N ALA A 92 -6.66 3.17 17.50
CA ALA A 92 -7.99 3.64 17.13
C ALA A 92 -7.99 4.18 15.71
N ASN A 93 -8.85 3.63 14.85
CA ASN A 93 -9.18 4.22 13.56
C ASN A 93 -10.37 5.19 13.72
N TYR A 94 -10.62 6.04 12.72
CA TYR A 94 -11.65 7.09 12.76
C TYR A 94 -11.49 8.09 13.91
N ALA A 95 -10.29 8.17 14.50
CA ALA A 95 -9.92 9.12 15.55
C ALA A 95 -9.09 10.25 14.93
N LYS A 96 -9.76 11.35 14.51
CA LYS A 96 -9.12 12.50 13.88
C LYS A 96 -8.55 13.44 14.93
N VAL A 97 -7.27 13.76 14.86
CA VAL A 97 -6.66 14.81 15.69
C VAL A 97 -7.18 16.16 15.23
N GLU A 98 -7.74 16.95 16.16
CA GLU A 98 -8.27 18.29 15.89
C GLU A 98 -7.48 19.40 16.62
N GLU A 99 -6.88 19.09 17.77
CA GLU A 99 -6.13 20.07 18.58
C GLU A 99 -4.99 19.40 19.33
N PHE A 100 -3.95 20.16 19.67
CA PHE A 100 -2.95 19.75 20.65
C PHE A 100 -3.33 20.20 22.04
N LEU A 101 -3.02 19.38 23.04
CA LEU A 101 -3.13 19.69 24.46
C LEU A 101 -1.79 20.20 24.98
N TYR A 102 -1.80 21.21 25.82
CA TYR A 102 -0.61 21.84 26.35
C TYR A 102 -0.55 21.72 27.87
N THR A 103 0.69 21.66 28.41
CA THR A 103 0.99 21.95 29.81
C THR A 103 1.64 23.32 29.88
N ASP A 104 1.23 24.14 30.87
CA ASP A 104 1.80 25.48 31.12
C ASP A 104 1.87 26.38 29.87
N GLY A 105 0.96 26.14 28.92
CA GLY A 105 0.79 26.91 27.68
C GLY A 105 1.88 26.74 26.62
N LYS A 106 2.88 25.85 26.83
CA LYS A 106 4.03 25.75 25.91
C LYS A 106 4.35 24.34 25.45
N LYS A 107 4.34 23.34 26.35
CA LYS A 107 4.71 21.98 26.02
C LYS A 107 3.50 21.17 25.58
N ILE A 108 3.62 20.46 24.45
CA ILE A 108 2.59 19.52 23.98
C ILE A 108 2.56 18.31 24.92
N ALA A 109 1.37 18.01 25.44
CA ALA A 109 1.10 16.97 26.42
C ALA A 109 0.06 15.95 25.93
N GLY A 110 -0.27 15.98 24.65
CA GLY A 110 -1.24 15.10 24.02
C GLY A 110 -2.05 15.77 22.94
N VAL A 111 -3.14 15.14 22.58
CA VAL A 111 -4.03 15.58 21.51
C VAL A 111 -5.49 15.44 21.89
N LYS A 112 -6.34 16.31 21.34
CA LYS A 112 -7.79 16.14 21.33
C LYS A 112 -8.18 15.50 20.03
N VAL A 113 -8.87 14.38 20.11
CA VAL A 113 -9.30 13.59 18.96
C VAL A 113 -10.81 13.57 18.86
N LYS A 114 -11.32 13.62 17.65
CA LYS A 114 -12.74 13.42 17.33
C LYS A 114 -12.96 12.03 16.80
N ASP A 115 -13.83 11.28 17.46
CA ASP A 115 -14.36 10.04 16.91
C ASP A 115 -15.33 10.38 15.76
N LEU A 116 -14.91 10.08 14.53
CA LEU A 116 -15.71 10.38 13.33
C LEU A 116 -16.96 9.50 13.20
N LEU A 117 -17.06 8.42 13.99
CA LEU A 117 -18.23 7.53 13.99
C LEU A 117 -19.33 8.02 14.92
N SER A 118 -18.96 8.45 16.11
CA SER A 118 -19.91 8.95 17.12
C SER A 118 -20.03 10.48 17.17
N GLY A 119 -19.09 11.21 16.58
CA GLY A 119 -18.98 12.66 16.66
C GLY A 119 -18.46 13.19 18.01
N LYS A 120 -18.11 12.31 18.96
CA LYS A 120 -17.60 12.69 20.28
C LYS A 120 -16.13 13.04 20.24
N SER A 121 -15.70 13.98 21.09
CA SER A 121 -14.28 14.31 21.25
C SER A 121 -13.73 13.70 22.54
N HIS A 122 -12.44 13.32 22.48
CA HIS A 122 -11.71 12.71 23.58
C HIS A 122 -10.31 13.34 23.70
N GLU A 123 -9.80 13.45 24.92
CA GLU A 123 -8.41 13.82 25.16
C GLU A 123 -7.55 12.56 25.29
N VAL A 124 -6.44 12.54 24.57
CA VAL A 124 -5.40 11.51 24.68
C VAL A 124 -4.13 12.20 25.15
N ARG A 125 -3.72 11.92 26.36
CA ARG A 125 -2.51 12.51 26.97
C ARG A 125 -1.32 11.58 26.79
N GLY A 126 -0.14 12.18 26.58
CA GLY A 126 1.13 11.48 26.41
C GLY A 126 2.32 12.37 26.72
N THR A 127 3.42 11.77 27.10
CA THR A 127 4.69 12.47 27.37
C THR A 127 5.27 13.10 26.11
N LEU A 128 5.02 12.45 24.95
CA LEU A 128 5.51 12.85 23.64
C LEU A 128 4.48 12.47 22.58
N THR A 129 4.27 13.34 21.60
CA THR A 129 3.43 13.10 20.42
C THR A 129 4.33 12.95 19.19
N VAL A 130 4.07 11.94 18.36
CA VAL A 130 4.77 11.75 17.07
C VAL A 130 3.77 11.91 15.95
N ASN A 131 3.98 12.93 15.13
CA ASN A 131 3.20 13.20 13.93
C ASN A 131 3.77 12.39 12.76
N CYS A 132 3.08 11.33 12.38
CA CYS A 132 3.36 10.52 11.18
C CYS A 132 2.24 10.67 10.14
N GLY A 133 1.71 11.88 9.97
CA GLY A 133 0.56 12.19 9.13
C GLY A 133 0.78 12.01 7.63
N GLY A 134 1.99 11.68 7.16
CA GLY A 134 2.29 11.49 5.74
C GLY A 134 1.92 12.75 4.94
N PRO A 135 1.05 12.66 3.91
CA PRO A 135 0.65 13.84 3.14
C PRO A 135 -0.08 14.93 3.93
N TRP A 136 -0.49 14.65 5.16
CA TRP A 136 -1.16 15.60 6.08
C TRP A 136 -0.25 16.09 7.21
N ALA A 137 1.03 15.74 7.25
CA ALA A 137 1.87 16.05 8.40
C ALA A 137 2.05 17.55 8.64
N ASP A 138 2.15 18.37 7.59
CA ASP A 138 2.16 19.83 7.67
C ASP A 138 0.83 20.42 8.20
N LEU A 139 -0.30 19.84 7.80
CA LEU A 139 -1.61 20.26 8.31
C LEU A 139 -1.77 19.92 9.80
N VAL A 140 -1.29 18.75 10.22
CA VAL A 140 -1.27 18.38 11.65
C VAL A 140 -0.32 19.30 12.43
N LEU A 141 0.87 19.60 11.91
CA LEU A 141 1.80 20.56 12.51
C LEU A 141 1.17 21.95 12.60
N GLY A 142 0.42 22.35 11.58
CA GLY A 142 -0.31 23.63 11.53
C GLY A 142 -1.32 23.81 12.67
N LEU A 143 -1.85 22.71 13.25
CA LEU A 143 -2.70 22.79 14.45
C LEU A 143 -1.93 23.30 15.67
N ALA A 144 -0.64 22.98 15.80
CA ALA A 144 0.22 23.53 16.86
C ALA A 144 0.57 25.00 16.61
N GLN A 145 0.79 25.37 15.36
CA GLN A 145 1.19 26.69 14.90
C GLN A 145 0.02 27.70 14.82
N LYS A 146 -1.20 27.26 15.09
CA LYS A 146 -2.44 28.07 14.95
C LYS A 146 -2.56 28.75 13.57
N GLY A 147 -2.13 28.05 12.52
CA GLY A 147 -2.18 28.52 11.15
C GLY A 147 -1.02 29.41 10.69
N ASN A 148 -0.07 29.74 11.55
CA ASN A 148 1.07 30.64 11.22
C ASN A 148 2.35 29.90 10.82
N GLY A 149 2.28 28.61 10.48
CA GLY A 149 3.44 27.80 10.12
C GLY A 149 3.89 27.99 8.68
N ASN A 150 5.21 28.09 8.47
CA ASN A 150 5.85 28.16 7.15
C ASN A 150 6.22 26.76 6.60
N HIS A 151 5.92 25.71 7.34
CA HIS A 151 6.33 24.36 6.95
C HIS A 151 5.26 23.75 6.04
N GLN A 152 5.63 23.43 4.82
CA GLN A 152 4.74 22.85 3.82
C GLN A 152 5.37 21.58 3.24
N ILE A 153 4.59 20.52 3.15
CA ILE A 153 4.97 19.30 2.45
C ILE A 153 4.66 19.46 0.97
N ARG A 154 5.65 19.21 0.15
CA ARG A 154 5.46 19.05 -1.29
C ARG A 154 4.79 17.71 -1.56
N ARG A 155 3.71 17.69 -2.34
CA ARG A 155 2.94 16.48 -2.64
C ARG A 155 3.10 16.09 -4.10
N SER A 156 3.32 14.82 -4.36
CA SER A 156 3.31 14.27 -5.71
C SER A 156 2.19 13.24 -5.84
N GLU A 157 1.33 13.46 -6.83
CA GLU A 157 0.33 12.50 -7.26
C GLU A 157 1.01 11.30 -7.95
N GLY A 158 0.53 10.11 -7.64
CA GLY A 158 0.84 8.90 -8.39
C GLY A 158 -0.40 8.07 -8.59
N ILE A 159 -0.78 7.84 -9.86
CA ILE A 159 -1.92 6.99 -10.19
C ILE A 159 -1.49 5.64 -10.75
N HIS A 160 -2.36 4.66 -10.58
CA HIS A 160 -2.27 3.35 -11.21
C HIS A 160 -3.57 3.08 -11.95
N ILE A 161 -3.49 2.41 -13.08
CA ILE A 161 -4.64 1.89 -13.81
C ILE A 161 -4.53 0.37 -13.92
N ILE A 162 -5.68 -0.29 -13.90
CA ILE A 162 -5.82 -1.73 -14.07
C ILE A 162 -6.50 -1.98 -15.39
N THR A 163 -5.91 -2.85 -16.21
CA THR A 163 -6.42 -3.22 -17.52
C THR A 163 -6.46 -4.73 -17.69
N LYS A 164 -7.11 -5.21 -18.74
CA LYS A 164 -6.95 -6.60 -19.18
C LYS A 164 -5.49 -6.92 -19.38
N LYS A 165 -5.14 -8.20 -19.30
CA LYS A 165 -3.76 -8.68 -19.33
C LYS A 165 -2.99 -8.18 -20.56
N LYS A 166 -1.97 -7.35 -20.33
CA LYS A 166 -1.05 -6.79 -21.35
C LYS A 166 0.37 -7.38 -21.25
N VAL A 167 0.79 -7.76 -20.02
CA VAL A 167 2.03 -8.46 -19.73
C VAL A 167 1.73 -9.80 -19.08
N TYR A 168 2.60 -10.79 -19.30
CA TYR A 168 2.26 -12.19 -19.02
C TYR A 168 3.11 -12.83 -17.92
N ASN A 169 4.42 -12.64 -17.98
CA ASN A 169 5.34 -13.38 -17.13
C ASN A 169 6.23 -12.48 -16.27
N HIS A 170 6.42 -11.23 -16.69
CA HIS A 170 7.36 -10.31 -16.06
C HIS A 170 6.70 -8.94 -15.81
N ALA A 171 7.14 -8.29 -14.76
CA ALA A 171 6.94 -6.84 -14.66
C ALA A 171 7.86 -6.16 -15.69
N VAL A 172 7.29 -5.34 -16.56
CA VAL A 172 8.01 -4.61 -17.60
C VAL A 172 8.20 -3.18 -17.17
N THR A 173 9.45 -2.74 -17.05
CA THR A 173 9.80 -1.34 -16.79
C THR A 173 9.97 -0.62 -18.12
N LEU A 174 9.27 0.47 -18.29
CA LEU A 174 9.35 1.37 -19.44
C LEU A 174 9.72 2.78 -19.00
N MET A 175 10.14 3.57 -19.98
CA MET A 175 10.49 4.96 -19.76
C MET A 175 9.66 5.84 -20.70
N THR A 176 9.02 6.86 -20.13
CA THR A 176 8.28 7.86 -20.92
C THR A 176 9.24 8.68 -21.78
N PRO A 177 8.77 9.38 -22.81
CA PRO A 177 9.61 10.30 -23.60
C PRO A 177 10.31 11.37 -22.74
N GLN A 178 9.71 11.75 -21.62
CA GLN A 178 10.24 12.72 -20.65
C GLN A 178 11.25 12.10 -19.66
N GLY A 179 11.58 10.82 -19.79
CA GLY A 179 12.57 10.13 -18.96
C GLY A 179 12.05 9.57 -17.63
N ARG A 180 10.74 9.59 -17.39
CA ARG A 180 10.14 8.97 -16.19
C ARG A 180 9.93 7.48 -16.41
N HIS A 181 10.12 6.68 -15.35
CA HIS A 181 9.86 5.25 -15.39
C HIS A 181 8.45 4.92 -14.89
N PHE A 182 7.82 3.97 -15.54
CA PHE A 182 6.60 3.32 -15.08
C PHE A 182 6.66 1.81 -15.33
N PHE A 183 5.77 1.08 -14.68
CA PHE A 183 5.78 -0.38 -14.71
C PHE A 183 4.46 -0.91 -15.25
N LEU A 184 4.54 -2.00 -16.02
CA LEU A 184 3.41 -2.89 -16.29
C LEU A 184 3.67 -4.16 -15.51
N VAL A 185 2.80 -4.46 -14.56
CA VAL A 185 2.99 -5.57 -13.62
C VAL A 185 1.85 -6.58 -13.78
N PRO A 186 2.14 -7.89 -14.00
CA PRO A 186 1.12 -8.92 -13.89
C PRO A 186 0.57 -8.93 -12.46
N TRP A 187 -0.73 -8.73 -12.31
CA TRP A 187 -1.35 -8.63 -11.00
C TRP A 187 -2.78 -9.20 -11.02
N ARG A 188 -3.05 -10.23 -10.21
CA ARG A 188 -4.37 -10.85 -10.06
C ARG A 188 -5.07 -11.21 -11.38
N GLY A 189 -4.32 -11.71 -12.38
CA GLY A 189 -4.87 -12.03 -13.72
C GLY A 189 -5.00 -10.85 -14.67
N TYR A 190 -4.72 -9.63 -14.23
CA TYR A 190 -4.75 -8.37 -14.99
C TYR A 190 -3.36 -7.78 -15.16
N SER A 191 -3.27 -6.62 -15.77
CA SER A 191 -2.07 -5.78 -15.75
C SER A 191 -2.33 -4.54 -14.91
N LEU A 192 -1.50 -4.35 -13.89
CA LEU A 192 -1.42 -3.12 -13.11
C LEU A 192 -0.36 -2.23 -13.77
N ILE A 193 -0.74 -1.03 -14.18
CA ILE A 193 0.14 -0.08 -14.86
C ILE A 193 0.31 1.15 -13.97
N GLY A 194 1.51 1.53 -13.68
CA GLY A 194 1.82 2.67 -12.80
C GLY A 194 3.32 2.87 -12.62
N THR A 195 3.69 4.01 -12.19
CA THR A 195 2.88 5.08 -11.64
C THR A 195 3.27 6.41 -12.30
N THR A 196 2.34 7.35 -12.31
CA THR A 196 2.66 8.74 -12.67
C THR A 196 3.44 9.43 -11.54
N ASP A 197 4.00 10.58 -11.85
CA ASP A 197 4.60 11.50 -10.89
C ASP A 197 4.27 12.94 -11.35
N ARG A 198 3.34 13.59 -10.65
CA ARG A 198 2.85 14.93 -10.95
C ARG A 198 2.71 15.72 -9.65
N GLU A 199 3.16 16.95 -9.64
CA GLU A 199 2.98 17.81 -8.47
C GLU A 199 1.49 18.06 -8.21
N TYR A 200 1.09 17.94 -6.96
CA TYR A 200 -0.28 18.19 -6.52
C TYR A 200 -0.31 19.40 -5.60
N VAL A 201 -1.06 20.40 -6.01
CA VAL A 201 -1.31 21.64 -5.25
C VAL A 201 -2.76 21.63 -4.82
N GLY A 202 -3.01 21.48 -3.53
CA GLY A 202 -4.36 21.44 -2.95
C GLY A 202 -4.42 20.67 -1.63
N SER A 203 -5.60 20.63 -1.04
CA SER A 203 -5.85 19.85 0.16
C SER A 203 -5.73 18.35 -0.14
N PRO A 204 -4.95 17.58 0.63
CA PRO A 204 -4.90 16.14 0.45
C PRO A 204 -6.26 15.44 0.70
N ASP A 205 -7.19 16.07 1.42
CA ASP A 205 -8.55 15.57 1.63
C ASP A 205 -9.41 15.63 0.35
N GLU A 206 -9.06 16.51 -0.59
CA GLU A 206 -9.78 16.72 -1.86
C GLU A 206 -9.18 15.91 -3.02
N TYR A 207 -8.04 15.25 -2.76
CA TYR A 207 -7.38 14.47 -3.80
C TYR A 207 -8.26 13.31 -4.29
N ARG A 208 -8.36 13.18 -5.60
CA ARG A 208 -8.97 12.04 -6.28
C ARG A 208 -8.37 11.86 -7.67
N VAL A 209 -8.34 10.62 -8.13
CA VAL A 209 -7.99 10.33 -9.53
C VAL A 209 -9.06 10.93 -10.44
N THR A 210 -8.65 11.59 -11.51
CA THR A 210 -9.56 12.21 -12.48
C THR A 210 -9.48 11.49 -13.82
N ARG A 211 -10.50 11.64 -14.66
CA ARG A 211 -10.49 11.14 -16.04
C ARG A 211 -9.28 11.72 -16.80
N GLU A 212 -9.04 13.01 -16.65
CA GLU A 212 -7.93 13.71 -17.31
C GLU A 212 -6.58 13.07 -16.96
N SER A 213 -6.32 12.81 -15.65
CA SER A 213 -5.08 12.17 -15.23
C SER A 213 -4.91 10.74 -15.76
N ILE A 214 -6.00 10.00 -15.96
CA ILE A 214 -5.98 8.69 -16.60
C ILE A 214 -5.68 8.81 -18.09
N GLU A 215 -6.33 9.73 -18.82
CA GLU A 215 -6.14 9.93 -20.26
C GLU A 215 -4.71 10.41 -20.58
N GLU A 216 -4.17 11.32 -19.79
CA GLU A 216 -2.76 11.76 -19.88
C GLU A 216 -1.82 10.55 -19.70
N PHE A 217 -2.06 9.72 -18.69
CA PHE A 217 -1.23 8.53 -18.44
C PHE A 217 -1.37 7.49 -19.55
N ILE A 218 -2.56 7.27 -20.11
CA ILE A 218 -2.76 6.40 -21.27
C ILE A 218 -1.93 6.90 -22.47
N SER A 219 -1.88 8.21 -22.71
CA SER A 219 -1.05 8.79 -23.77
C SER A 219 0.44 8.48 -23.56
N GLU A 220 0.95 8.58 -22.32
CA GLU A 220 2.33 8.22 -21.99
C GLU A 220 2.60 6.70 -22.21
N ILE A 221 1.67 5.85 -21.81
CA ILE A 221 1.78 4.40 -22.01
C ILE A 221 1.84 4.08 -23.50
N ASN A 222 0.93 4.65 -24.28
CA ASN A 222 0.82 4.43 -25.73
C ASN A 222 2.07 4.88 -26.49
N SER A 223 2.74 5.93 -26.01
CA SER A 223 4.01 6.40 -26.61
C SER A 223 5.18 5.45 -26.33
N SER A 224 5.08 4.58 -25.34
CA SER A 224 6.20 3.82 -24.79
C SER A 224 6.03 2.30 -24.88
N PHE A 225 4.80 1.78 -25.00
CA PHE A 225 4.50 0.35 -24.94
C PHE A 225 3.57 -0.12 -26.06
N GLY A 226 3.93 -1.25 -26.68
CA GLY A 226 3.08 -1.98 -27.60
C GLY A 226 2.69 -1.24 -28.87
N ASP A 227 1.46 -1.45 -29.27
CA ASP A 227 0.88 -0.88 -30.51
C ASP A 227 0.31 0.53 -30.29
N GLY A 228 0.44 1.07 -29.08
CA GLY A 228 -0.07 2.40 -28.73
C GLY A 228 -1.58 2.56 -28.83
N ASN A 229 -2.33 1.51 -28.50
CA ASN A 229 -3.78 1.47 -28.70
C ASN A 229 -4.61 1.27 -27.43
N LEU A 230 -4.02 1.51 -26.25
CA LEU A 230 -4.77 1.51 -24.99
C LEU A 230 -5.73 2.71 -24.98
N ARG A 231 -6.98 2.48 -24.64
CA ARG A 231 -8.02 3.49 -24.57
C ARG A 231 -8.59 3.57 -23.15
N TYR A 232 -9.33 4.63 -22.87
CA TYR A 232 -9.99 4.84 -21.59
C TYR A 232 -10.94 3.68 -21.23
N GLU A 233 -11.67 3.17 -22.20
CA GLU A 233 -12.62 2.06 -22.06
C GLU A 233 -11.97 0.71 -21.71
N ASP A 234 -10.64 0.61 -21.89
CA ASP A 234 -9.86 -0.57 -21.48
C ASP A 234 -9.51 -0.55 -20.00
N VAL A 235 -9.73 0.59 -19.31
CA VAL A 235 -9.44 0.73 -17.88
C VAL A 235 -10.57 0.10 -17.07
N ILE A 236 -10.23 -0.92 -16.29
CA ILE A 236 -11.16 -1.65 -15.44
C ILE A 236 -11.34 -0.92 -14.11
N PHE A 237 -10.24 -0.39 -13.58
CA PHE A 237 -10.21 0.35 -12.33
C PHE A 237 -8.96 1.25 -12.26
N SER A 238 -9.03 2.26 -11.40
CA SER A 238 -7.91 3.15 -11.15
C SER A 238 -7.84 3.52 -9.68
N TYR A 239 -6.64 3.75 -9.18
CA TYR A 239 -6.42 4.31 -7.86
C TYR A 239 -5.17 5.16 -7.85
N GLY A 240 -5.07 6.04 -6.87
CA GLY A 240 -3.93 6.92 -6.72
C GLY A 240 -3.74 7.35 -5.29
N GLY A 241 -2.67 8.08 -5.08
CA GLY A 241 -2.32 8.62 -3.78
C GLY A 241 -1.31 9.75 -3.89
N LEU A 242 -1.15 10.47 -2.79
CA LEU A 242 -0.19 11.54 -2.66
C LEU A 242 1.05 11.05 -1.92
N ARG A 243 2.22 11.26 -2.52
CA ARG A 243 3.52 11.05 -1.88
C ARG A 243 3.90 12.32 -1.12
N PRO A 244 4.18 12.23 0.18
CA PRO A 244 4.82 13.34 0.88
C PRO A 244 6.30 13.37 0.49
N LEU A 245 6.74 14.49 -0.06
CA LEU A 245 8.13 14.73 -0.41
C LEU A 245 8.71 15.79 0.52
N VAL A 246 9.92 15.53 1.01
CA VAL A 246 10.69 16.59 1.67
C VAL A 246 11.00 17.65 0.63
N ASP A 247 10.74 18.90 0.94
CA ASP A 247 11.04 20.02 0.03
C ASP A 247 12.55 20.24 -0.02
N ASP A 248 13.16 19.79 -1.12
CA ASP A 248 14.58 19.91 -1.41
C ASP A 248 14.86 20.99 -2.49
N GLN A 249 13.86 21.84 -2.78
CA GLN A 249 13.93 22.93 -3.77
C GLN A 249 14.31 22.46 -5.19
N THR A 250 14.12 21.17 -5.50
CA THR A 250 14.38 20.65 -6.85
C THR A 250 13.31 21.09 -7.86
N ALA A 251 13.70 21.18 -9.12
CA ALA A 251 12.83 21.68 -10.21
C ALA A 251 11.64 20.77 -10.57
N GLY A 252 11.46 19.62 -9.90
CA GLY A 252 10.36 18.71 -10.16
C GLY A 252 10.25 17.58 -9.13
N THR A 253 9.05 17.07 -8.92
CA THR A 253 8.76 16.03 -7.93
C THR A 253 9.47 14.71 -8.20
N TYR A 254 9.71 14.38 -9.47
CA TYR A 254 10.41 13.14 -9.86
C TYR A 254 11.87 13.10 -9.39
N SER A 255 12.53 14.27 -9.36
CA SER A 255 13.93 14.43 -8.93
C SER A 255 14.07 14.64 -7.44
N SER A 256 12.97 14.93 -6.72
CA SER A 256 12.99 15.18 -5.29
C SER A 256 13.46 13.98 -4.50
N SER A 257 14.19 14.25 -3.43
CA SER A 257 14.70 13.22 -2.54
C SER A 257 13.55 12.45 -1.89
N ARG A 258 13.63 11.13 -1.95
CA ARG A 258 12.71 10.23 -1.22
C ARG A 258 13.31 9.79 0.12
N LYS A 259 14.23 10.56 0.67
CA LYS A 259 14.72 10.41 2.03
C LYS A 259 13.60 10.78 3.01
N TYR A 260 13.72 10.33 4.22
CA TYR A 260 12.87 10.78 5.31
C TYR A 260 13.62 11.82 6.14
N GLU A 261 12.85 12.67 6.78
CA GLU A 261 13.35 13.59 7.79
C GLU A 261 12.54 13.46 9.08
N ILE A 262 13.20 13.67 10.21
CA ILE A 262 12.62 13.58 11.55
C ILE A 262 12.95 14.87 12.26
N TYR A 263 11.92 15.65 12.58
CA TYR A 263 12.05 16.96 13.20
C TYR A 263 11.67 16.90 14.67
N ASP A 264 12.54 17.33 15.56
CA ASP A 264 12.18 17.70 16.93
C ASP A 264 11.62 19.12 16.92
N ASN A 265 10.30 19.27 16.97
CA ASN A 265 9.65 20.57 16.89
C ASN A 265 9.84 21.45 18.13
N ALA A 266 10.65 21.02 19.12
CA ALA A 266 11.10 21.89 20.21
C ALA A 266 11.90 23.09 19.67
N ALA A 267 12.65 22.91 18.56
CA ALA A 267 13.37 23.97 17.85
C ALA A 267 12.42 25.05 17.32
N ASP A 268 11.18 24.68 16.99
CA ASP A 268 10.13 25.56 16.49
C ASP A 268 9.23 26.12 17.63
N GLY A 269 9.59 25.83 18.89
CA GLY A 269 8.82 26.22 20.08
C GLY A 269 7.70 25.25 20.48
N PHE A 270 7.64 24.05 19.89
CA PHE A 270 6.62 23.02 20.18
C PHE A 270 7.25 21.78 20.85
N ASP A 271 7.82 21.99 22.06
CA ASP A 271 8.36 20.85 22.83
C ASP A 271 7.27 19.80 23.09
N GLY A 272 7.63 18.53 23.05
CA GLY A 272 6.70 17.41 23.18
C GLY A 272 6.11 16.93 21.84
N LEU A 273 6.54 17.50 20.70
CA LEU A 273 6.15 17.06 19.35
C LEU A 273 7.39 16.66 18.54
N ILE A 274 7.28 15.52 17.85
CA ILE A 274 8.20 15.09 16.77
C ILE A 274 7.37 14.94 15.49
N THR A 275 7.86 15.47 14.37
CA THR A 275 7.23 15.31 13.06
C THR A 275 8.12 14.47 12.15
N VAL A 276 7.52 13.54 11.42
CA VAL A 276 8.18 12.62 10.48
C VAL A 276 7.64 12.87 9.08
N GLU A 277 8.54 13.13 8.14
CA GLU A 277 8.20 13.45 6.76
C GLU A 277 8.94 12.58 5.75
N GLY A 278 8.33 12.36 4.60
CA GLY A 278 8.92 11.59 3.52
C GLY A 278 9.03 10.10 3.82
N GLY A 279 10.02 9.46 3.19
CA GLY A 279 10.30 8.03 3.34
C GLY A 279 9.65 7.16 2.28
N LYS A 280 10.00 5.89 2.32
CA LYS A 280 9.47 4.84 1.43
C LYS A 280 8.86 3.73 2.27
N TYR A 281 7.85 3.07 1.71
CA TYR A 281 7.23 1.91 2.34
C TYR A 281 8.25 0.81 2.70
N THR A 282 9.19 0.56 1.79
CA THR A 282 10.25 -0.45 1.96
C THR A 282 11.31 -0.10 3.02
N THR A 283 11.40 1.16 3.45
CA THR A 283 12.35 1.62 4.48
C THR A 283 11.66 1.99 5.79
N SER A 284 10.36 1.73 5.93
CA SER A 284 9.55 2.13 7.09
C SER A 284 10.06 1.56 8.42
N ARG A 285 10.56 0.32 8.45
CA ARG A 285 11.14 -0.27 9.66
C ARG A 285 12.36 0.51 10.16
N ASN A 286 13.29 0.85 9.24
CA ASN A 286 14.47 1.63 9.59
C ASN A 286 14.10 3.06 10.03
N LEU A 287 13.11 3.68 9.34
CA LEU A 287 12.58 4.98 9.74
C LEU A 287 12.02 4.92 11.17
N ALA A 288 11.20 3.92 11.49
CA ALA A 288 10.65 3.75 12.83
C ALA A 288 11.74 3.58 13.90
N GLN A 289 12.80 2.82 13.58
CA GLN A 289 13.96 2.67 14.47
C GLN A 289 14.65 4.02 14.70
N SER A 290 14.81 4.84 13.67
CA SER A 290 15.43 6.18 13.80
C SER A 290 14.56 7.14 14.62
N VAL A 291 13.23 7.06 14.48
CA VAL A 291 12.28 7.82 15.30
C VAL A 291 12.41 7.43 16.78
N LEU A 292 12.47 6.12 17.07
CA LEU A 292 12.64 5.64 18.44
C LEU A 292 13.97 6.10 19.06
N ALA A 293 15.07 6.09 18.31
CA ALA A 293 16.35 6.61 18.80
C ALA A 293 16.29 8.12 19.15
N MET A 294 15.53 8.91 18.38
CA MET A 294 15.26 10.31 18.73
C MET A 294 14.42 10.42 20.01
N ILE A 295 13.41 9.58 20.17
CA ILE A 295 12.55 9.53 21.36
C ILE A 295 13.38 9.19 22.59
N GLU A 296 14.24 8.17 22.55
CA GLU A 296 15.17 7.80 23.63
C GLU A 296 16.00 8.99 24.07
N LYS A 297 16.65 9.65 23.11
CA LYS A 297 17.47 10.83 23.37
C LYS A 297 16.66 11.94 24.03
N LYS A 298 15.45 12.23 23.51
CA LYS A 298 14.57 13.30 24.01
C LYS A 298 14.03 13.04 25.40
N LEU A 299 13.71 11.78 25.70
CA LEU A 299 13.16 11.38 27.01
C LEU A 299 14.26 11.06 28.04
N GLY A 300 15.54 10.94 27.61
CA GLY A 300 16.62 10.49 28.47
C GLY A 300 16.41 9.07 29.04
N ARG A 301 15.71 8.21 28.27
CA ARG A 301 15.30 6.89 28.72
C ARG A 301 15.76 5.84 27.69
N ASP A 302 16.45 4.82 28.16
CA ASP A 302 16.80 3.63 27.38
C ASP A 302 15.52 2.80 27.10
N LEU A 303 15.19 2.59 25.85
CA LEU A 303 14.06 1.74 25.40
C LEU A 303 14.49 0.31 25.08
N GLY A 304 15.78 0.01 25.21
CA GLY A 304 16.36 -1.28 24.90
C GLY A 304 16.63 -1.50 23.41
N PRO A 305 17.21 -2.65 23.03
CA PRO A 305 17.61 -2.91 21.66
C PRO A 305 16.39 -3.07 20.75
N CYS A 306 16.49 -2.52 19.53
CA CYS A 306 15.47 -2.74 18.49
C CYS A 306 15.43 -4.22 18.09
N MET A 307 14.25 -4.84 18.20
CA MET A 307 14.03 -6.26 17.88
C MET A 307 13.24 -6.47 16.58
N THR A 308 12.81 -5.39 15.91
CA THR A 308 11.91 -5.47 14.74
C THR A 308 12.55 -6.08 13.50
N ASP A 309 13.85 -6.27 13.48
CA ASP A 309 14.59 -6.99 12.45
C ASP A 309 14.56 -8.53 12.62
N ARG A 310 14.09 -9.01 13.78
CA ARG A 310 14.07 -10.42 14.18
C ARG A 310 12.69 -10.92 14.56
N MET A 311 11.68 -10.06 14.49
CA MET A 311 10.32 -10.37 14.91
C MET A 311 9.42 -10.56 13.70
N ASP A 312 8.60 -11.61 13.76
CA ASP A 312 7.58 -11.84 12.76
C ASP A 312 6.42 -10.87 12.91
N LEU A 313 5.89 -10.42 11.79
CA LEU A 313 4.62 -9.71 11.76
C LEU A 313 3.44 -10.67 12.03
N ALA A 314 2.31 -10.12 12.43
CA ALA A 314 1.09 -10.88 12.61
C ALA A 314 0.78 -11.69 11.34
N GLY A 315 0.57 -12.98 11.49
CA GLY A 315 0.30 -13.91 10.40
C GLY A 315 1.53 -14.39 9.61
N SER A 316 2.74 -13.86 9.85
CA SER A 316 3.91 -14.15 8.99
C SER A 316 4.91 -15.18 9.56
N ASN A 317 4.62 -15.80 10.67
CA ASN A 317 5.47 -16.88 11.23
C ASN A 317 5.35 -18.15 10.37
N ILE A 318 6.01 -18.15 9.22
CA ILE A 318 6.01 -19.21 8.20
C ILE A 318 7.44 -19.48 7.80
N GLU A 319 7.95 -20.66 8.12
CA GLU A 319 9.33 -21.06 7.77
C GLU A 319 9.48 -21.39 6.29
N ASP A 320 8.52 -22.13 5.73
CA ASP A 320 8.49 -22.52 4.32
C ASP A 320 7.08 -22.35 3.76
N MET A 321 6.93 -21.49 2.74
CA MET A 321 5.63 -21.14 2.18
C MET A 321 4.96 -22.32 1.46
N GLU A 322 5.73 -23.20 0.81
CA GLU A 322 5.18 -24.33 0.07
C GLU A 322 4.59 -25.36 1.03
N SER A 323 5.33 -25.70 2.07
CA SER A 323 4.88 -26.59 3.15
C SER A 323 3.66 -26.02 3.88
N PHE A 324 3.67 -24.72 4.16
CA PHE A 324 2.54 -24.02 4.79
C PHE A 324 1.28 -24.08 3.92
N LEU A 325 1.37 -23.78 2.64
CA LEU A 325 0.21 -23.85 1.74
C LEU A 325 -0.30 -25.28 1.55
N ALA A 326 0.57 -26.29 1.61
CA ALA A 326 0.16 -27.68 1.63
C ALA A 326 -0.61 -28.04 2.93
N GLU A 327 -0.20 -27.49 4.08
CA GLU A 327 -0.92 -27.59 5.34
C GLU A 327 -2.29 -26.93 5.27
N VAL A 328 -2.35 -25.67 4.80
CA VAL A 328 -3.62 -24.94 4.61
C VAL A 328 -4.62 -25.74 3.77
N LYS A 329 -4.15 -26.37 2.69
CA LYS A 329 -4.99 -27.20 1.81
C LYS A 329 -5.48 -28.48 2.51
N ARG A 330 -4.69 -29.08 3.39
CA ARG A 330 -5.11 -30.24 4.19
C ARG A 330 -6.14 -29.87 5.25
N ASP A 331 -5.94 -28.78 5.97
CA ASP A 331 -6.83 -28.34 7.05
C ASP A 331 -8.21 -27.95 6.51
N GLY A 332 -8.26 -27.37 5.32
CA GLY A 332 -9.50 -26.94 4.68
C GLY A 332 -10.11 -27.94 3.70
N ASN A 333 -9.89 -29.23 3.87
CA ASN A 333 -10.17 -30.33 2.96
C ASN A 333 -11.50 -30.28 2.15
N SER A 334 -12.55 -29.63 2.68
CA SER A 334 -13.87 -29.49 2.02
C SER A 334 -14.05 -28.18 1.25
N LEU A 335 -13.06 -27.27 1.31
CA LEU A 335 -13.16 -25.94 0.70
C LEU A 335 -12.51 -25.91 -0.68
N ASN A 336 -12.89 -24.90 -1.46
CA ASN A 336 -12.28 -24.65 -2.76
C ASN A 336 -10.75 -24.42 -2.59
N PRO A 337 -9.88 -25.16 -3.32
CA PRO A 337 -8.44 -25.02 -3.22
C PRO A 337 -7.90 -23.60 -3.48
N LYS A 338 -8.56 -22.85 -4.36
CA LYS A 338 -8.20 -21.42 -4.61
C LYS A 338 -8.49 -20.55 -3.39
N THR A 339 -9.63 -20.78 -2.72
CA THR A 339 -9.96 -20.09 -1.47
C THR A 339 -8.90 -20.34 -0.40
N LEU A 340 -8.49 -21.58 -0.24
CA LEU A 340 -7.48 -21.95 0.75
C LEU A 340 -6.13 -21.30 0.43
N GLU A 341 -5.71 -21.33 -0.83
CA GLU A 341 -4.48 -20.67 -1.26
C GLU A 341 -4.55 -19.15 -1.07
N TYR A 342 -5.68 -18.53 -1.43
CA TYR A 342 -5.93 -17.10 -1.21
C TYR A 342 -5.84 -16.75 0.27
N LEU A 343 -6.55 -17.48 1.14
CA LEU A 343 -6.51 -17.23 2.58
C LEU A 343 -5.11 -17.43 3.17
N GLY A 344 -4.42 -18.51 2.80
CA GLY A 344 -3.06 -18.77 3.26
C GLY A 344 -2.08 -17.65 2.87
N ARG A 345 -2.17 -17.12 1.65
CA ARG A 345 -1.31 -16.04 1.17
C ARG A 345 -1.63 -14.67 1.79
N ASN A 346 -2.91 -14.38 2.06
CA ASN A 346 -3.32 -13.05 2.52
C ASN A 346 -3.40 -12.92 4.04
N TYR A 347 -3.69 -14.01 4.75
CA TYR A 347 -3.82 -14.04 6.21
C TYR A 347 -2.68 -14.78 6.90
N GLY A 348 -1.85 -15.51 6.12
CA GLY A 348 -0.80 -16.33 6.69
C GLY A 348 -1.37 -17.29 7.74
N THR A 349 -0.70 -17.44 8.89
CA THR A 349 -1.12 -18.32 9.98
C THR A 349 -2.47 -17.96 10.60
N GLU A 350 -3.00 -16.75 10.34
CA GLU A 350 -4.31 -16.30 10.82
C GLU A 350 -5.49 -16.83 9.98
N TYR A 351 -5.25 -17.56 8.87
CA TYR A 351 -6.32 -18.10 8.03
C TYR A 351 -7.32 -18.97 8.79
N ARG A 352 -6.86 -19.68 9.84
CA ARG A 352 -7.73 -20.48 10.70
C ARG A 352 -8.77 -19.64 11.43
N ALA A 353 -8.36 -18.48 11.95
CA ALA A 353 -9.27 -17.56 12.63
C ALA A 353 -10.32 -16.99 11.66
N VAL A 354 -9.95 -16.78 10.38
CA VAL A 354 -10.92 -16.41 9.34
C VAL A 354 -11.95 -17.52 9.13
N LEU A 355 -11.52 -18.78 9.01
CA LEU A 355 -12.41 -19.92 8.84
C LEU A 355 -13.30 -20.15 10.07
N GLU A 356 -12.76 -20.04 11.28
CA GLU A 356 -13.48 -20.15 12.53
C GLU A 356 -14.58 -19.09 12.68
N THR A 357 -14.36 -17.90 12.11
CA THR A 357 -15.35 -16.80 12.11
C THR A 357 -16.65 -17.20 11.39
N ALA A 358 -16.59 -18.10 10.42
CA ALA A 358 -17.79 -18.63 9.75
C ALA A 358 -18.63 -19.54 10.66
N GLY A 359 -18.01 -20.19 11.65
CA GLY A 359 -18.65 -21.20 12.49
C GLY A 359 -19.27 -22.33 11.67
N LYS A 360 -20.53 -22.71 11.99
CA LYS A 360 -21.26 -23.75 11.26
C LYS A 360 -21.96 -23.26 9.98
N LYS A 361 -21.74 -22.00 9.54
CA LYS A 361 -22.46 -21.41 8.41
C LYS A 361 -21.69 -21.60 7.11
N GLY A 362 -21.89 -22.73 6.44
CA GLY A 362 -21.23 -23.08 5.19
C GLY A 362 -21.33 -22.01 4.09
N ALA A 363 -22.46 -21.29 4.00
CA ALA A 363 -22.66 -20.21 3.04
C ALA A 363 -21.66 -19.04 3.18
N LEU A 364 -21.00 -18.88 4.34
CA LEU A 364 -19.95 -17.88 4.54
C LEU A 364 -18.59 -18.32 3.99
N LEU A 365 -18.43 -19.58 3.65
CA LEU A 365 -17.22 -20.18 3.11
C LEU A 365 -17.28 -20.38 1.60
N GLU A 366 -18.43 -20.07 0.96
CA GLU A 366 -18.56 -20.12 -0.48
C GLU A 366 -17.76 -18.99 -1.15
N PRO A 367 -17.00 -19.27 -2.22
CA PRO A 367 -16.29 -18.24 -2.97
C PRO A 367 -17.24 -17.17 -3.50
N LEU A 368 -16.86 -15.92 -3.35
CA LEU A 368 -17.56 -14.75 -3.89
C LEU A 368 -17.15 -14.45 -5.32
N ASN A 369 -15.94 -14.85 -5.70
CA ASN A 369 -15.34 -14.62 -7.01
C ASN A 369 -14.37 -15.74 -7.39
N GLU A 370 -13.77 -15.61 -8.56
CA GLU A 370 -12.83 -16.62 -9.11
C GLU A 370 -11.48 -16.68 -8.35
N GLU A 371 -11.16 -15.67 -7.55
CA GLU A 371 -9.92 -15.66 -6.75
C GLU A 371 -10.06 -16.42 -5.42
N GLY A 372 -11.28 -16.63 -4.97
CA GLY A 372 -11.57 -17.43 -3.78
C GLY A 372 -11.87 -16.63 -2.52
N GLU A 373 -12.12 -15.33 -2.62
CA GLU A 373 -12.56 -14.49 -1.50
C GLU A 373 -13.92 -14.96 -0.97
N ILE A 374 -14.12 -14.90 0.36
CA ILE A 374 -15.30 -15.48 1.03
C ILE A 374 -15.96 -14.49 2.00
N LEU A 375 -17.24 -14.70 2.31
CA LEU A 375 -17.96 -13.83 3.27
C LEU A 375 -17.42 -13.90 4.70
N ALA A 376 -16.75 -14.98 5.11
CA ALA A 376 -16.15 -15.06 6.43
C ALA A 376 -15.11 -13.95 6.67
N GLU A 377 -14.40 -13.51 5.61
CA GLU A 377 -13.45 -12.41 5.70
C GLU A 377 -14.13 -11.09 6.09
N VAL A 378 -15.37 -10.87 5.68
CA VAL A 378 -16.16 -9.68 6.05
C VAL A 378 -16.40 -9.65 7.56
N LEU A 379 -16.79 -10.78 8.15
CA LEU A 379 -16.97 -10.87 9.60
C LEU A 379 -15.65 -10.72 10.34
N TYR A 380 -14.59 -11.36 9.84
CA TYR A 380 -13.25 -11.25 10.41
C TYR A 380 -12.75 -9.80 10.39
N ALA A 381 -12.93 -9.10 9.26
CA ALA A 381 -12.58 -7.69 9.12
C ALA A 381 -13.29 -6.80 10.15
N VAL A 382 -14.58 -7.04 10.40
CA VAL A 382 -15.35 -6.27 11.38
C VAL A 382 -14.96 -6.60 12.82
N ARG A 383 -14.80 -7.88 13.15
CA ARG A 383 -14.59 -8.36 14.53
C ARG A 383 -13.14 -8.22 15.00
N HIS A 384 -12.18 -8.44 14.11
CA HIS A 384 -10.77 -8.57 14.46
C HIS A 384 -9.87 -7.50 13.81
N GLU A 385 -10.38 -6.75 12.83
CA GLU A 385 -9.57 -5.80 12.07
C GLU A 385 -10.19 -4.38 12.00
N MET A 386 -11.12 -4.08 12.89
CA MET A 386 -11.73 -2.75 13.08
C MET A 386 -12.36 -2.14 11.81
N ALA A 387 -12.86 -2.95 10.86
CA ALA A 387 -13.61 -2.43 9.73
C ALA A 387 -14.96 -1.84 10.21
N ARG A 388 -15.29 -0.62 9.77
CA ARG A 388 -16.48 0.14 10.18
C ARG A 388 -17.32 0.65 9.02
N THR A 389 -16.80 0.53 7.80
CA THR A 389 -17.46 0.96 6.56
C THR A 389 -17.33 -0.11 5.48
N LEU A 390 -18.15 -0.04 4.43
CA LEU A 390 -17.96 -0.92 3.25
C LEU A 390 -16.63 -0.65 2.58
N LYS A 391 -16.16 0.60 2.53
CA LYS A 391 -14.84 0.93 1.96
C LYS A 391 -13.70 0.27 2.74
N ASP A 392 -13.81 0.16 4.07
CA ASP A 392 -12.79 -0.59 4.84
C ASP A 392 -12.74 -2.05 4.41
N ILE A 393 -13.90 -2.69 4.30
CA ILE A 393 -14.01 -4.10 3.93
C ILE A 393 -13.47 -4.32 2.52
N LEU A 394 -13.97 -3.56 1.54
CA LEU A 394 -13.71 -3.77 0.12
C LEU A 394 -12.27 -3.46 -0.29
N PHE A 395 -11.67 -2.39 0.26
CA PHE A 395 -10.38 -1.88 -0.20
C PHE A 395 -9.23 -2.06 0.78
N ARG A 396 -9.51 -2.22 2.09
CA ARG A 396 -8.47 -2.18 3.14
C ARG A 396 -8.34 -3.49 3.93
N ARG A 397 -9.32 -4.40 3.83
CA ARG A 397 -9.31 -5.67 4.57
C ARG A 397 -9.39 -6.88 3.68
N THR A 398 -10.11 -6.77 2.56
CA THR A 398 -10.21 -7.81 1.52
C THR A 398 -9.72 -7.26 0.18
N GLY A 399 -9.62 -8.12 -0.82
CA GLY A 399 -9.30 -7.72 -2.19
C GLY A 399 -10.52 -7.41 -3.06
N LEU A 400 -11.74 -7.50 -2.50
CA LEU A 400 -12.99 -7.50 -3.24
C LEU A 400 -13.23 -6.26 -4.12
N GLY A 401 -12.80 -5.07 -3.65
CA GLY A 401 -12.95 -3.81 -4.36
C GLY A 401 -11.71 -3.38 -5.14
N THR A 402 -10.59 -4.06 -5.00
CA THR A 402 -9.31 -3.58 -5.57
C THR A 402 -9.18 -3.83 -7.07
N LEU A 403 -10.07 -4.62 -7.66
CA LEU A 403 -10.23 -4.79 -9.11
C LEU A 403 -11.42 -3.99 -9.67
N GLY A 404 -11.95 -3.03 -8.92
CA GLY A 404 -13.17 -2.31 -9.25
C GLY A 404 -14.43 -2.98 -8.71
N HIS A 405 -15.55 -2.76 -9.38
CA HIS A 405 -16.84 -3.21 -8.90
C HIS A 405 -16.98 -4.75 -8.90
N PRO A 406 -17.19 -5.40 -7.73
CA PRO A 406 -17.21 -6.87 -7.62
C PRO A 406 -18.49 -7.51 -8.17
N GLY A 407 -19.39 -6.73 -8.74
CA GLY A 407 -20.74 -7.13 -9.14
C GLY A 407 -21.80 -6.90 -8.06
N ASP A 408 -23.02 -6.53 -8.47
CA ASP A 408 -24.09 -6.13 -7.57
C ASP A 408 -24.47 -7.23 -6.55
N LYS A 409 -24.47 -8.49 -6.99
CA LYS A 409 -24.79 -9.63 -6.12
C LYS A 409 -23.76 -9.78 -4.99
N VAL A 410 -22.48 -9.66 -5.29
CA VAL A 410 -21.40 -9.76 -4.30
C VAL A 410 -21.45 -8.55 -3.37
N LEU A 411 -21.53 -7.33 -3.93
CA LEU A 411 -21.59 -6.10 -3.16
C LEU A 411 -22.77 -6.13 -2.18
N LYS A 412 -23.94 -6.56 -2.64
CA LYS A 412 -25.13 -6.69 -1.78
C LYS A 412 -24.92 -7.70 -0.66
N ARG A 413 -24.37 -8.89 -0.93
CA ARG A 413 -24.11 -9.91 0.11
C ARG A 413 -23.14 -9.40 1.17
N VAL A 414 -22.08 -8.71 0.75
CA VAL A 414 -21.09 -8.09 1.66
C VAL A 414 -21.75 -6.99 2.50
N ALA A 415 -22.53 -6.12 1.88
CA ALA A 415 -23.20 -5.01 2.56
C ALA A 415 -24.26 -5.49 3.57
N ASP A 416 -25.08 -6.47 3.21
CA ASP A 416 -26.11 -7.03 4.10
C ASP A 416 -25.45 -7.69 5.33
N LEU A 417 -24.35 -8.43 5.12
CA LEU A 417 -23.62 -9.07 6.23
C LEU A 417 -22.96 -8.04 7.15
N ALA A 418 -22.29 -7.03 6.57
CA ALA A 418 -21.68 -5.94 7.32
C ALA A 418 -22.73 -5.14 8.10
N ALA A 419 -23.88 -4.82 7.48
CA ALA A 419 -24.98 -4.10 8.12
C ALA A 419 -25.53 -4.86 9.33
N LYS A 420 -25.71 -6.17 9.21
CA LYS A 420 -26.14 -7.04 10.31
C LYS A 420 -25.15 -7.03 11.46
N GLU A 421 -23.86 -7.21 11.16
CA GLU A 421 -22.81 -7.31 12.18
C GLU A 421 -22.57 -5.96 12.88
N LEU A 422 -22.59 -4.86 12.13
CA LEU A 422 -22.38 -3.49 12.63
C LEU A 422 -23.67 -2.80 13.09
N LYS A 423 -24.81 -3.50 13.00
CA LYS A 423 -26.15 -2.99 13.40
C LYS A 423 -26.52 -1.69 12.67
N TRP A 424 -26.23 -1.62 11.37
CA TRP A 424 -26.61 -0.47 10.58
C TRP A 424 -28.13 -0.44 10.34
N ASN A 425 -28.71 0.73 10.43
CA ASN A 425 -30.07 0.96 9.97
C ASN A 425 -30.12 1.12 8.45
N SER A 426 -31.32 1.15 7.87
CA SER A 426 -31.52 1.26 6.41
C SER A 426 -30.91 2.52 5.81
N ALA A 427 -30.92 3.65 6.56
CA ALA A 427 -30.32 4.90 6.07
C ALA A 427 -28.78 4.79 5.98
N ARG A 428 -28.16 4.20 7.01
CA ARG A 428 -26.71 3.94 7.01
C ARG A 428 -26.33 2.97 5.89
N LEU A 429 -27.03 1.86 5.72
CA LEU A 429 -26.77 0.90 4.65
C LEU A 429 -26.85 1.55 3.27
N LYS A 430 -27.86 2.36 2.99
CA LYS A 430 -27.99 3.10 1.73
C LYS A 430 -26.81 4.07 1.52
N LYS A 431 -26.37 4.76 2.56
CA LYS A 431 -25.21 5.65 2.52
C LYS A 431 -23.94 4.87 2.15
N GLU A 432 -23.67 3.75 2.84
CA GLU A 432 -22.49 2.92 2.63
C GLU A 432 -22.44 2.34 1.21
N LEU A 433 -23.58 1.86 0.68
CA LEU A 433 -23.68 1.37 -0.69
C LEU A 433 -23.39 2.46 -1.72
N ARG A 434 -23.92 3.68 -1.52
CA ARG A 434 -23.63 4.81 -2.42
C ARG A 434 -22.14 5.17 -2.39
N GLU A 435 -21.55 5.35 -1.20
CA GLU A 435 -20.14 5.70 -1.06
C GLU A 435 -19.20 4.60 -1.59
N ALA A 436 -19.61 3.34 -1.46
CA ALA A 436 -18.87 2.23 -2.05
C ALA A 436 -18.97 2.24 -3.58
N ALA A 437 -20.16 2.47 -4.14
CA ALA A 437 -20.35 2.55 -5.59
C ALA A 437 -19.53 3.69 -6.21
N GLU A 438 -19.53 4.87 -5.57
CA GLU A 438 -18.71 6.01 -5.98
C GLU A 438 -17.20 5.67 -5.97
N ALA A 439 -16.72 4.96 -4.93
CA ALA A 439 -15.32 4.56 -4.79
C ALA A 439 -14.91 3.42 -5.75
N LEU A 440 -15.85 2.61 -6.21
CA LEU A 440 -15.63 1.49 -7.13
C LEU A 440 -15.71 1.91 -8.61
N ALA A 441 -16.22 3.10 -8.87
CA ALA A 441 -16.35 3.61 -10.24
C ALA A 441 -15.01 4.10 -10.80
N VAL A 442 -14.78 3.88 -12.09
CA VAL A 442 -13.75 4.62 -12.83
C VAL A 442 -14.28 6.05 -13.02
N PRO A 443 -13.45 7.09 -12.83
CA PRO A 443 -13.88 8.48 -12.99
C PRO A 443 -14.55 8.73 -14.36
N LEU A 444 -15.67 9.48 -14.36
CA LEU A 444 -16.41 9.80 -15.59
C LEU A 444 -15.80 10.98 -16.35
#